data_13d6d9b58aeaeafc622385f952f03a01
#
_entry.id   13d6d9b58aeaeafc622385f952f03a01
#
_cell.length_a   1.000
_cell.length_b   1.000
_cell.length_c   1.000
_cell.angle_alpha   90.00
_cell.angle_beta   90.00
_cell.angle_gamma   90.00
#
_symmetry.space_group_name_H-M   'P 1'
#
loop_
_entity.id
_entity.type
_entity.pdbx_description
1 polymer ?
#
loop_
_entity_poly.entity_id
_entity_poly.type
_entity_poly.pdbx_seq_one_letter_code
_entity_poly.pdbx_strand_id
1 'polypeptide(L)'
;MKKLLAMGIAGALATGLSLAAFAQGGATNEVSTAHAHALMAQSATSLTTAHAHLHHVVNCLVGPKGAGFDAKAEDPCKGQGNGAIPDSASNEALHSKLQTALGEAQAGLKSDSLASVHQDASKVAATLQDTGTPAKKASGGYSW
;
A
#
# COMPACT_ATOMS: atom_id res chain seq x y z
N MET A 1 0.44 -41.70 -58.23
CA MET A 1 -0.06 -42.03 -56.89
C MET A 1 0.90 -41.48 -55.87
N LYS A 2 0.69 -40.28 -55.34
CA LYS A 2 1.52 -39.68 -54.30
C LYS A 2 0.56 -39.03 -53.29
N LYS A 3 0.43 -39.62 -52.12
CA LYS A 3 -0.38 -39.12 -50.99
C LYS A 3 0.41 -38.06 -50.26
N LEU A 4 -0.06 -36.83 -50.23
CA LEU A 4 0.48 -35.75 -49.41
C LEU A 4 -0.21 -35.82 -48.02
N LEU A 5 0.58 -36.10 -46.97
CA LEU A 5 0.18 -35.95 -45.59
C LEU A 5 0.28 -34.45 -45.23
N ALA A 6 -0.85 -33.85 -44.83
CA ALA A 6 -0.90 -32.55 -44.23
C ALA A 6 -0.63 -32.69 -42.72
N MET A 7 0.48 -32.16 -42.30
CA MET A 7 0.85 -32.05 -40.86
C MET A 7 0.20 -30.80 -40.27
N GLY A 8 -0.82 -30.99 -39.44
CA GLY A 8 -1.45 -29.91 -38.69
C GLY A 8 -0.56 -29.46 -37.53
N ILE A 9 -0.20 -28.20 -37.53
CA ILE A 9 0.50 -27.56 -36.42
C ILE A 9 -0.54 -27.14 -35.39
N ALA A 10 -0.61 -27.86 -34.28
CA ALA A 10 -1.39 -27.47 -33.12
C ALA A 10 -0.69 -26.31 -32.41
N GLY A 11 -1.18 -25.10 -32.57
CA GLY A 11 -0.71 -23.92 -31.82
C GLY A 11 -1.17 -24.01 -30.37
N ALA A 12 -0.21 -24.21 -29.47
CA ALA A 12 -0.45 -24.06 -28.03
C ALA A 12 -0.61 -22.57 -27.71
N LEU A 13 -1.83 -22.12 -27.44
CA LEU A 13 -2.09 -20.82 -26.80
C LEU A 13 -1.63 -20.92 -25.35
N ALA A 14 -0.44 -20.42 -25.05
CA ALA A 14 -0.02 -20.16 -23.70
C ALA A 14 -0.85 -18.99 -23.16
N THR A 15 -1.87 -19.30 -22.34
CA THR A 15 -2.57 -18.29 -21.53
C THR A 15 -1.63 -17.82 -20.44
N GLY A 16 -0.90 -16.74 -20.70
CA GLY A 16 -0.15 -16.02 -19.69
C GLY A 16 -1.13 -15.42 -18.70
N LEU A 17 -1.35 -16.07 -17.54
CA LEU A 17 -2.05 -15.47 -16.43
C LEU A 17 -1.22 -14.26 -15.98
N SER A 18 -1.84 -13.07 -16.08
CA SER A 18 -1.20 -11.82 -15.70
C SER A 18 -0.99 -11.79 -14.18
N LEU A 19 0.23 -11.99 -13.72
CA LEU A 19 0.67 -11.75 -12.34
C LEU A 19 0.36 -10.31 -11.88
N ALA A 20 0.18 -9.38 -12.82
CA ALA A 20 -0.20 -7.99 -12.55
C ALA A 20 -1.52 -7.83 -11.80
N ALA A 21 -2.49 -8.72 -11.98
CA ALA A 21 -3.80 -8.62 -11.32
C ALA A 21 -3.70 -8.89 -9.80
N PHE A 22 -2.78 -9.74 -9.37
CA PHE A 22 -2.56 -10.02 -7.94
C PHE A 22 -1.81 -8.88 -7.25
N ALA A 23 -0.84 -8.25 -7.92
CA ALA A 23 -0.11 -7.10 -7.40
C ALA A 23 -1.02 -5.89 -7.19
N GLN A 24 -1.94 -5.61 -8.13
CA GLN A 24 -2.92 -4.52 -7.97
C GLN A 24 -3.89 -4.75 -6.80
N GLY A 25 -4.30 -5.99 -6.56
CA GLY A 25 -5.13 -6.34 -5.41
C GLY A 25 -4.39 -6.13 -4.08
N GLY A 26 -3.10 -6.47 -4.03
CA GLY A 26 -2.22 -6.21 -2.90
C GLY A 26 -2.10 -4.72 -2.59
N ALA A 27 -1.70 -3.91 -3.57
CA ALA A 27 -1.57 -2.47 -3.43
C ALA A 27 -2.87 -1.81 -2.93
N THR A 28 -4.03 -2.22 -3.43
CA THR A 28 -5.33 -1.68 -3.00
C THR A 28 -5.61 -1.96 -1.53
N ASN A 29 -5.36 -3.18 -1.05
CA ASN A 29 -5.56 -3.53 0.34
C ASN A 29 -4.59 -2.80 1.27
N GLU A 30 -3.32 -2.72 0.90
CA GLU A 30 -2.27 -2.03 1.65
C GLU A 30 -2.55 -0.53 1.74
N VAL A 31 -2.96 0.10 0.63
CA VAL A 31 -3.37 1.53 0.62
C VAL A 31 -4.57 1.75 1.55
N SER A 32 -5.57 0.89 1.50
CA SER A 32 -6.75 1.00 2.38
C SER A 32 -6.38 0.90 3.85
N THR A 33 -5.46 -0.02 4.19
CA THR A 33 -4.96 -0.19 5.55
C THR A 33 -4.10 1.00 5.98
N ALA A 34 -3.18 1.46 5.13
CA ALA A 34 -2.37 2.65 5.39
C ALA A 34 -3.23 3.90 5.60
N HIS A 35 -4.27 4.10 4.78
CA HIS A 35 -5.22 5.20 4.95
C HIS A 35 -5.93 5.16 6.31
N ALA A 36 -6.39 3.99 6.75
CA ALA A 36 -7.01 3.84 8.07
C ALA A 36 -6.05 4.25 9.19
N HIS A 37 -4.78 3.83 9.12
CA HIS A 37 -3.77 4.22 10.10
C HIS A 37 -3.38 5.71 10.02
N ALA A 38 -3.42 6.33 8.85
CA ALA A 38 -3.24 7.78 8.72
C ALA A 38 -4.36 8.56 9.45
N LEU A 39 -5.61 8.11 9.33
CA LEU A 39 -6.74 8.69 10.08
C LEU A 39 -6.60 8.47 11.59
N MET A 40 -6.09 7.32 12.03
CA MET A 40 -5.81 7.06 13.44
C MET A 40 -4.68 7.96 13.97
N ALA A 41 -3.62 8.18 13.19
CA ALA A 41 -2.56 9.13 13.54
C ALA A 41 -3.10 10.55 13.66
N GLN A 42 -3.97 10.97 12.73
CA GLN A 42 -4.63 12.29 12.76
C GLN A 42 -5.49 12.51 14.00
N SER A 43 -6.12 11.47 14.53
CA SER A 43 -7.02 11.54 15.68
C SER A 43 -6.38 11.12 17.01
N ALA A 44 -5.11 10.75 17.02
CA ALA A 44 -4.40 10.28 18.20
C ALA A 44 -4.30 11.38 19.27
N THR A 45 -4.45 11.00 20.54
CA THR A 45 -4.42 11.94 21.67
C THR A 45 -3.01 12.12 22.25
N SER A 46 -2.02 11.37 21.77
CA SER A 46 -0.62 11.49 22.17
C SER A 46 0.31 11.43 20.98
N LEU A 47 1.47 12.08 21.11
CA LEU A 47 2.51 12.05 20.09
C LEU A 47 3.02 10.62 19.84
N THR A 48 3.20 9.83 20.89
CA THR A 48 3.64 8.45 20.80
C THR A 48 2.66 7.59 19.99
N THR A 49 1.35 7.73 20.24
CA THR A 49 0.31 6.99 19.51
C THR A 49 0.24 7.46 18.05
N ALA A 50 0.35 8.76 17.80
CA ALA A 50 0.36 9.31 16.44
C ALA A 50 1.55 8.77 15.64
N HIS A 51 2.75 8.77 16.22
CA HIS A 51 3.93 8.19 15.58
C HIS A 51 3.79 6.68 15.34
N ALA A 52 3.25 5.91 16.30
CA ALA A 52 3.02 4.49 16.11
C ALA A 52 2.15 4.22 14.86
N HIS A 53 1.05 4.97 14.68
CA HIS A 53 0.23 4.83 13.49
C HIS A 53 0.92 5.29 12.21
N LEU A 54 1.77 6.32 12.24
CA LEU A 54 2.57 6.70 11.07
C LEU A 54 3.63 5.65 10.71
N HIS A 55 4.23 4.95 11.69
CA HIS A 55 5.08 3.78 11.42
C HIS A 55 4.30 2.67 10.71
N HIS A 56 3.05 2.42 11.11
CA HIS A 56 2.17 1.46 10.44
C HIS A 56 1.89 1.87 8.98
N VAL A 57 1.65 3.18 8.72
CA VAL A 57 1.52 3.70 7.36
C VAL A 57 2.78 3.42 6.54
N VAL A 58 3.96 3.78 7.07
CA VAL A 58 5.23 3.54 6.37
C VAL A 58 5.41 2.05 6.06
N ASN A 59 5.18 1.17 7.04
CA ASN A 59 5.31 -0.28 6.86
C ASN A 59 4.39 -0.81 5.74
N CYS A 60 3.13 -0.35 5.68
CA CYS A 60 2.20 -0.70 4.61
C CYS A 60 2.66 -0.19 3.24
N LEU A 61 3.24 1.01 3.18
CA LEU A 61 3.68 1.60 1.92
C LEU A 61 4.93 0.91 1.35
N VAL A 62 5.94 0.68 2.18
CA VAL A 62 7.23 0.15 1.72
C VAL A 62 7.30 -1.37 1.74
N GLY A 63 6.53 -2.03 2.61
CA GLY A 63 6.57 -3.47 2.84
C GLY A 63 7.83 -3.96 3.53
N PRO A 64 7.90 -5.25 3.92
CA PRO A 64 8.93 -5.80 4.80
C PRO A 64 10.35 -5.80 4.20
N LYS A 65 10.48 -5.59 2.90
CA LYS A 65 11.76 -5.51 2.19
C LYS A 65 12.12 -4.07 1.78
N GLY A 66 11.21 -3.12 2.02
CA GLY A 66 11.39 -1.74 1.61
C GLY A 66 12.28 -0.94 2.54
N ALA A 67 12.99 0.04 1.98
CA ALA A 67 13.77 0.98 2.78
C ALA A 67 12.85 1.80 3.68
N GLY A 68 13.16 1.86 4.98
CA GLY A 68 12.36 2.55 5.99
C GLY A 68 11.32 1.65 6.70
N PHE A 69 11.25 0.37 6.36
CA PHE A 69 10.43 -0.57 7.13
C PHE A 69 10.94 -0.64 8.59
N ASP A 70 10.03 -0.43 9.54
CA ASP A 70 10.34 -0.54 10.97
C ASP A 70 9.89 -1.90 11.49
N ALA A 71 10.85 -2.81 11.67
CA ALA A 71 10.58 -4.14 12.21
C ALA A 71 10.19 -4.17 13.70
N LYS A 72 10.31 -3.04 14.41
CA LYS A 72 9.88 -2.88 15.80
C LYS A 72 8.45 -2.40 15.93
N ALA A 73 7.94 -1.74 14.88
CA ALA A 73 6.54 -1.38 14.78
C ALA A 73 5.75 -2.58 14.21
N GLU A 74 4.45 -2.60 14.50
CA GLU A 74 3.57 -3.60 13.88
C GLU A 74 3.48 -3.40 12.37
N ASP A 75 3.27 -4.50 11.65
CA ASP A 75 2.98 -4.50 10.22
C ASP A 75 1.52 -4.90 9.99
N PRO A 76 0.59 -3.93 9.98
CA PRO A 76 -0.84 -4.21 9.79
C PRO A 76 -1.16 -4.68 8.36
N CYS A 77 -0.20 -4.54 7.44
CA CYS A 77 -0.31 -5.00 6.06
C CYS A 77 0.31 -6.37 5.82
N LYS A 78 0.79 -7.04 6.86
CA LYS A 78 1.37 -8.37 6.74
C LYS A 78 0.41 -9.34 6.03
N GLY A 79 0.89 -9.95 4.95
CA GLY A 79 0.11 -10.91 4.16
C GLY A 79 -0.85 -10.26 3.14
N GLN A 80 -0.88 -8.93 3.02
CA GLN A 80 -1.70 -8.24 2.01
C GLN A 80 -0.97 -8.09 0.67
N GLY A 81 0.36 -7.98 0.68
CA GLY A 81 1.22 -7.82 -0.48
C GLY A 81 2.68 -7.65 -0.06
N ASN A 82 3.45 -7.00 -0.91
CA ASN A 82 4.88 -6.74 -0.67
C ASN A 82 5.16 -5.29 -0.25
N GLY A 83 4.13 -4.49 -0.08
CA GLY A 83 4.14 -3.06 0.12
C GLY A 83 3.43 -2.34 -1.02
N ALA A 84 2.61 -1.34 -0.72
CA ALA A 84 1.79 -0.66 -1.72
C ALA A 84 2.64 -0.01 -2.83
N ILE A 85 3.83 0.51 -2.49
CA ILE A 85 4.75 1.11 -3.47
C ILE A 85 5.30 0.04 -4.44
N PRO A 86 5.95 -1.05 -4.01
CA PRO A 86 6.41 -2.08 -4.95
C PRO A 86 5.26 -2.74 -5.73
N ASP A 87 4.12 -2.96 -5.10
CA ASP A 87 2.97 -3.60 -5.74
C ASP A 87 2.25 -2.69 -6.75
N SER A 88 2.51 -1.38 -6.71
CA SER A 88 2.00 -0.40 -7.69
C SER A 88 2.94 -0.12 -8.87
N ALA A 89 4.05 -0.82 -8.99
CA ALA A 89 5.11 -0.52 -9.98
C ALA A 89 4.62 -0.47 -11.45
N SER A 90 3.56 -1.19 -11.78
CA SER A 90 2.95 -1.15 -13.13
C SER A 90 1.98 0.02 -13.34
N ASN A 91 1.68 0.81 -12.31
CA ASN A 91 0.80 1.97 -12.35
C ASN A 91 1.56 3.21 -11.86
N GLU A 92 2.21 3.91 -12.80
CA GLU A 92 3.08 5.05 -12.50
C GLU A 92 2.37 6.17 -11.72
N ALA A 93 1.12 6.46 -12.04
CA ALA A 93 0.35 7.50 -11.36
C ALA A 93 0.08 7.13 -9.89
N LEU A 94 -0.32 5.89 -9.62
CA LEU A 94 -0.49 5.40 -8.27
C LEU A 94 0.83 5.35 -7.52
N HIS A 95 1.88 4.81 -8.14
CA HIS A 95 3.21 4.70 -7.56
C HIS A 95 3.75 6.07 -7.09
N SER A 96 3.63 7.11 -7.95
CA SER A 96 4.04 8.48 -7.61
C SER A 96 3.27 9.05 -6.41
N LYS A 97 1.96 8.85 -6.35
CA LYS A 97 1.14 9.27 -5.20
C LYS A 97 1.55 8.57 -3.90
N LEU A 98 1.84 7.27 -3.96
CA LEU A 98 2.27 6.51 -2.79
C LEU A 98 3.65 6.95 -2.29
N GLN A 99 4.55 7.34 -3.18
CA GLN A 99 5.83 7.95 -2.78
C GLN A 99 5.63 9.32 -2.11
N THR A 100 4.67 10.12 -2.58
CA THR A 100 4.30 11.38 -1.92
C THR A 100 3.78 11.10 -0.51
N ALA A 101 2.83 10.18 -0.35
CA ALA A 101 2.30 9.79 0.96
C ALA A 101 3.39 9.27 1.91
N LEU A 102 4.36 8.52 1.40
CA LEU A 102 5.52 8.07 2.18
C LEU A 102 6.34 9.26 2.71
N GLY A 103 6.64 10.25 1.85
CA GLY A 103 7.35 11.46 2.26
C GLY A 103 6.61 12.25 3.34
N GLU A 104 5.29 12.38 3.20
CA GLU A 104 4.43 13.04 4.20
C GLU A 104 4.41 12.29 5.54
N ALA A 105 4.29 10.95 5.52
CA ALA A 105 4.35 10.13 6.73
C ALA A 105 5.72 10.24 7.43
N GLN A 106 6.80 10.23 6.66
CA GLN A 106 8.15 10.41 7.20
C GLN A 106 8.39 11.81 7.78
N ALA A 107 7.75 12.84 7.22
CA ALA A 107 7.79 14.19 7.80
C ALA A 107 7.08 14.21 9.15
N GLY A 108 5.90 13.60 9.25
CA GLY A 108 5.18 13.47 10.51
C GLY A 108 5.97 12.73 11.59
N LEU A 109 6.70 11.67 11.22
CA LEU A 109 7.55 10.92 12.16
C LEU A 109 8.75 11.73 12.72
N LYS A 110 9.13 12.81 12.05
CA LYS A 110 10.19 13.72 12.50
C LYS A 110 9.67 14.88 13.35
N SER A 111 8.36 15.04 13.43
CA SER A 111 7.74 16.14 14.17
C SER A 111 7.68 15.85 15.66
N ASP A 112 8.08 16.83 16.49
CA ASP A 112 8.03 16.76 17.95
C ASP A 112 6.72 17.32 18.53
N SER A 113 5.81 17.77 17.68
CA SER A 113 4.55 18.39 18.05
C SER A 113 3.37 17.56 17.57
N LEU A 114 2.47 17.21 18.46
CA LEU A 114 1.23 16.48 18.12
C LEU A 114 0.41 17.20 17.04
N ALA A 115 0.34 18.55 17.12
CA ALA A 115 -0.38 19.34 16.13
C ALA A 115 0.23 19.23 14.72
N SER A 116 1.57 19.23 14.62
CA SER A 116 2.26 19.04 13.33
C SER A 116 2.07 17.62 12.80
N VAL A 117 2.15 16.61 13.67
CA VAL A 117 1.88 15.20 13.28
C VAL A 117 0.46 15.04 12.77
N HIS A 118 -0.54 15.66 13.41
CA HIS A 118 -1.93 15.64 12.91
C HIS A 118 -2.06 16.26 11.53
N GLN A 119 -1.37 17.37 11.27
CA GLN A 119 -1.37 18.01 9.94
C GLN A 119 -0.74 17.09 8.88
N ASP A 120 0.40 16.48 9.17
CA ASP A 120 1.08 15.59 8.23
C ASP A 120 0.28 14.29 8.03
N ALA A 121 -0.28 13.72 9.08
CA ALA A 121 -1.19 12.57 8.98
C ALA A 121 -2.45 12.88 8.14
N SER A 122 -2.97 14.10 8.25
CA SER A 122 -4.09 14.57 7.41
C SER A 122 -3.72 14.64 5.93
N LYS A 123 -2.51 15.11 5.60
CA LYS A 123 -1.99 15.09 4.21
C LYS A 123 -1.87 13.67 3.70
N VAL A 124 -1.24 12.78 4.48
CA VAL A 124 -1.13 11.35 4.15
C VAL A 124 -2.51 10.74 3.85
N ALA A 125 -3.50 10.97 4.73
CA ALA A 125 -4.85 10.45 4.53
C ALA A 125 -5.47 10.99 3.24
N ALA A 126 -5.34 12.28 2.96
CA ALA A 126 -5.86 12.89 1.74
C ALA A 126 -5.18 12.33 0.48
N THR A 127 -3.85 12.20 0.49
CA THR A 127 -3.08 11.64 -0.63
C THR A 127 -3.46 10.19 -0.89
N LEU A 128 -3.62 9.37 0.15
CA LEU A 128 -4.03 7.96 0.01
C LEU A 128 -5.50 7.82 -0.44
N GLN A 129 -6.39 8.70 0.01
CA GLN A 129 -7.79 8.71 -0.45
C GLN A 129 -7.89 9.04 -1.96
N ASP A 130 -7.08 9.94 -2.45
CA ASP A 130 -7.06 10.36 -3.86
C ASP A 130 -6.47 9.30 -4.82
N THR A 131 -6.01 8.16 -4.31
CA THR A 131 -5.55 7.03 -5.13
C THR A 131 -6.67 6.29 -5.85
N GLY A 132 -7.94 6.65 -5.61
CA GLY A 132 -9.11 5.96 -6.14
C GLY A 132 -9.37 4.60 -5.48
N THR A 133 -8.65 4.28 -4.42
CA THR A 133 -8.85 3.07 -3.63
C THR A 133 -10.07 3.27 -2.74
N PRO A 134 -11.13 2.42 -2.83
CA PRO A 134 -12.29 2.56 -1.96
C PRO A 134 -11.85 2.42 -0.50
N ALA A 135 -12.16 3.42 0.32
CA ALA A 135 -11.93 3.32 1.75
C ALA A 135 -12.66 2.09 2.28
N LYS A 136 -11.92 1.13 2.84
CA LYS A 136 -12.51 -0.01 3.52
C LYS A 136 -13.34 0.57 4.68
N LYS A 137 -14.68 0.45 4.61
CA LYS A 137 -15.52 0.82 5.72
C LYS A 137 -14.94 0.17 6.97
N ALA A 138 -14.59 0.98 7.95
CA ALA A 138 -14.17 0.49 9.25
C ALA A 138 -15.36 -0.26 9.88
N SER A 139 -15.46 -1.54 9.58
CA SER A 139 -16.38 -2.44 10.26
C SER A 139 -15.66 -2.95 11.51
N GLY A 140 -15.91 -2.28 12.63
CA GLY A 140 -15.77 -2.85 13.94
C GLY A 140 -14.34 -3.10 14.43
N GLY A 141 -13.93 -2.31 15.43
CA GLY A 141 -13.09 -2.77 16.52
C GLY A 141 -11.73 -3.34 16.16
N TYR A 142 -10.75 -2.49 15.93
CA TYR A 142 -9.37 -2.87 16.18
C TYR A 142 -9.19 -2.83 17.70
N SER A 143 -9.28 -4.01 18.37
CA SER A 143 -8.76 -4.20 19.71
C SER A 143 -7.25 -4.17 19.66
N TRP A 144 -6.68 -3.37 20.49
CA TRP A 144 -5.26 -3.26 20.76
C TRP A 144 -4.85 -4.31 21.79
#